data_4f71c1e085e39499e7b3197f1da281b6
#
_entry.id   4f71c1e085e39499e7b3197f1da281b6
#
_cell.length_a   1.000
_cell.length_b   1.000
_cell.length_c   1.000
_cell.angle_alpha   90.00
_cell.angle_beta   90.00
_cell.angle_gamma   90.00
#
_symmetry.space_group_name_H-M   'P 1'
#
loop_
_entity.id
_entity.type
_entity.pdbx_description
1 polymer ?
#
loop_
_entity_poly.entity_id
_entity_poly.type
_entity_poly.pdbx_seq_one_letter_code
_entity_poly.pdbx_strand_id
1 'polypeptide(L)'
;MARKRNEKANGSGNGYVPRLKAAYETELRARLKEELGVSSIMEVPTVSKITLNMGVGEAKTDAKALDSAMDELTIIAGQRAQLRRARKSIASFKVREGMPVGTRVTLRGARMWEFLDRLVSIALPRIRDFRGLSPDSFDGRGNYSLGIREQIIFPEIDYDSIQQVRGLDVAITTTAETDEEARALLSGLGLPFAGERREQQ
;
A
#
# COMPACT_ATOMS: atom_id res chain seq x y z
N MET A 1 6.97 47.28 3.77
CA MET A 1 5.85 46.34 3.75
C MET A 1 6.43 44.90 3.66
N ALA A 2 6.50 44.19 4.76
CA ALA A 2 7.10 42.85 4.84
C ALA A 2 6.02 41.82 4.51
N ARG A 3 6.27 41.01 3.47
CA ARG A 3 5.44 39.84 3.11
C ARG A 3 5.56 38.76 4.21
N LYS A 4 4.51 38.56 4.98
CA LYS A 4 4.36 37.41 5.88
C LYS A 4 4.35 36.14 5.02
N ARG A 5 5.39 35.30 5.15
CA ARG A 5 5.39 33.93 4.64
C ARG A 5 4.35 33.14 5.42
N ASN A 6 3.32 32.67 4.74
CA ASN A 6 2.41 31.66 5.25
C ASN A 6 3.20 30.36 5.44
N GLU A 7 3.61 30.06 6.64
CA GLU A 7 3.98 28.72 7.07
C GLU A 7 2.71 27.87 7.05
N LYS A 8 2.56 27.12 5.95
CA LYS A 8 1.55 26.07 5.88
C LYS A 8 1.91 25.03 6.95
N ALA A 9 1.07 24.94 7.96
CA ALA A 9 1.10 23.94 9.00
C ALA A 9 1.27 22.54 8.40
N ASN A 10 2.45 21.97 8.57
CA ASN A 10 2.62 20.53 8.55
C ASN A 10 1.82 20.00 9.74
N GLY A 11 0.68 19.37 9.45
CA GLY A 11 -0.16 18.72 10.45
C GLY A 11 0.54 17.52 11.08
N SER A 12 1.53 17.76 11.94
CA SER A 12 2.01 16.83 12.93
C SER A 12 1.15 17.00 14.19
N GLY A 13 -0.06 16.44 14.13
CA GLY A 13 -0.85 16.24 15.34
C GLY A 13 -0.05 15.42 16.34
N ASN A 14 0.07 15.92 17.54
CA ASN A 14 0.43 15.25 18.79
C ASN A 14 1.30 14.01 18.62
N GLY A 15 2.60 14.09 18.72
CA GLY A 15 3.56 13.03 19.10
C GLY A 15 3.27 11.55 18.75
N TYR A 16 2.22 11.29 17.96
CA TYR A 16 1.79 9.95 17.60
C TYR A 16 2.77 9.33 16.59
N VAL A 17 3.38 8.24 17.00
CA VAL A 17 4.25 7.42 16.15
C VAL A 17 3.54 6.09 15.88
N PRO A 18 3.30 5.72 14.62
CA PRO A 18 2.72 4.41 14.28
C PRO A 18 3.53 3.27 14.89
N ARG A 19 2.85 2.25 15.42
CA ARG A 19 3.47 1.10 16.09
C ARG A 19 4.56 0.45 15.24
N LEU A 20 4.24 0.16 13.98
CA LEU A 20 5.17 -0.51 13.06
C LEU A 20 6.39 0.37 12.72
N LYS A 21 6.20 1.70 12.66
CA LYS A 21 7.31 2.64 12.49
C LYS A 21 8.24 2.63 13.71
N ALA A 22 7.67 2.65 14.90
CA ALA A 22 8.46 2.56 16.15
C ALA A 22 9.27 1.27 16.20
N ALA A 23 8.64 0.11 15.92
CA ALA A 23 9.33 -1.18 15.87
C ALA A 23 10.45 -1.20 14.82
N TYR A 24 10.22 -0.60 13.65
CA TYR A 24 11.27 -0.46 12.64
C TYR A 24 12.45 0.37 13.14
N GLU A 25 12.21 1.52 13.76
CA GLU A 25 13.28 2.44 14.22
C GLU A 25 14.06 1.91 15.42
N THR A 26 13.41 1.16 16.33
CA THR A 26 14.05 0.67 17.57
C THR A 26 14.80 -0.63 17.40
N GLU A 27 14.24 -1.59 16.66
CA GLU A 27 14.75 -2.97 16.61
C GLU A 27 15.14 -3.40 15.20
N LEU A 28 14.20 -3.29 14.25
CA LEU A 28 14.39 -3.88 12.94
C LEU A 28 15.54 -3.24 12.15
N ARG A 29 15.72 -1.94 12.28
CA ARG A 29 16.77 -1.20 11.57
C ARG A 29 18.17 -1.63 11.97
N ALA A 30 18.40 -1.91 13.26
CA ALA A 30 19.69 -2.41 13.75
C ALA A 30 19.94 -3.85 13.26
N ARG A 31 18.93 -4.71 13.36
CA ARG A 31 19.00 -6.09 12.88
C ARG A 31 19.27 -6.17 11.37
N LEU A 32 18.56 -5.39 10.57
CA LEU A 32 18.78 -5.34 9.11
C LEU A 32 20.17 -4.81 8.74
N LYS A 33 20.73 -3.89 9.52
CA LYS A 33 22.10 -3.42 9.31
C LYS A 33 23.11 -4.56 9.44
N GLU A 34 22.96 -5.43 10.42
CA GLU A 34 23.83 -6.58 10.65
C GLU A 34 23.62 -7.66 9.57
N GLU A 35 22.35 -7.95 9.26
CA GLU A 35 21.97 -8.98 8.28
C GLU A 35 22.43 -8.65 6.86
N LEU A 36 22.29 -7.39 6.44
CA LEU A 36 22.68 -6.93 5.11
C LEU A 36 24.15 -6.48 5.02
N GLY A 37 24.85 -6.39 6.15
CA GLY A 37 26.26 -6.02 6.18
C GLY A 37 26.56 -4.58 5.72
N VAL A 38 25.55 -3.68 5.78
CA VAL A 38 25.69 -2.30 5.34
C VAL A 38 26.50 -1.46 6.32
N SER A 39 27.34 -0.54 5.81
CA SER A 39 28.26 0.23 6.63
C SER A 39 27.56 1.28 7.47
N SER A 40 26.57 1.96 6.89
CA SER A 40 25.81 3.03 7.53
C SER A 40 24.39 2.62 7.86
N ILE A 41 23.86 3.07 8.99
CA ILE A 41 22.46 2.90 9.34
C ILE A 41 21.52 3.62 8.36
N MET A 42 22.01 4.60 7.61
CA MET A 42 21.23 5.32 6.61
C MET A 42 21.06 4.54 5.29
N GLU A 43 21.91 3.55 5.05
CA GLU A 43 21.82 2.64 3.88
C GLU A 43 20.77 1.57 4.10
N VAL A 44 20.34 1.34 5.34
CA VAL A 44 19.32 0.34 5.66
C VAL A 44 18.02 0.67 4.92
N PRO A 45 17.47 -0.27 4.14
CA PRO A 45 16.27 -0.04 3.36
C PRO A 45 15.06 0.30 4.23
N THR A 46 14.19 1.15 3.72
CA THR A 46 12.93 1.55 4.36
C THR A 46 11.79 1.61 3.35
N VAL A 47 10.55 1.60 3.84
CA VAL A 47 9.37 1.80 2.99
C VAL A 47 9.22 3.28 2.66
N SER A 48 9.22 3.59 1.36
CA SER A 48 9.12 4.96 0.84
C SER A 48 7.68 5.42 0.63
N LYS A 49 6.86 4.57 0.03
CA LYS A 49 5.44 4.82 -0.24
C LYS A 49 4.69 3.52 -0.46
N ILE A 50 3.38 3.54 -0.24
CA ILE A 50 2.47 2.49 -0.65
C ILE A 50 1.46 3.09 -1.61
N THR A 51 1.26 2.45 -2.75
CA THR A 51 0.29 2.85 -3.75
C THR A 51 -0.82 1.82 -3.80
N LEU A 52 -2.05 2.26 -3.61
CA LEU A 52 -3.25 1.46 -3.78
C LEU A 52 -3.88 1.82 -5.11
N ASN A 53 -4.28 0.83 -5.88
CA ASN A 53 -4.96 1.00 -7.15
C ASN A 53 -6.16 0.07 -7.22
N MET A 54 -7.31 0.60 -7.62
CA MET A 54 -8.51 -0.17 -7.87
C MET A 54 -8.97 0.09 -9.31
N GLY A 55 -8.88 -0.95 -10.14
CA GLY A 55 -9.36 -0.91 -11.51
C GLY A 55 -10.87 -1.10 -11.56
N VAL A 56 -11.59 -0.19 -12.22
CA VAL A 56 -13.04 -0.26 -12.36
C VAL A 56 -13.38 -0.30 -13.86
N GLY A 57 -13.44 -1.52 -14.42
CA GLY A 57 -13.74 -1.71 -15.84
C GLY A 57 -15.14 -1.24 -16.23
N GLU A 58 -16.08 -1.33 -15.30
CA GLU A 58 -17.49 -0.93 -15.45
C GLU A 58 -17.70 0.58 -15.45
N ALA A 59 -16.73 1.36 -14.97
CA ALA A 59 -16.78 2.82 -14.97
C ALA A 59 -17.04 3.45 -16.36
N LYS A 60 -16.93 2.67 -17.42
CA LYS A 60 -17.25 3.08 -18.80
C LYS A 60 -18.74 3.24 -19.04
N THR A 61 -19.55 2.43 -18.36
CA THR A 61 -21.01 2.36 -18.52
C THR A 61 -21.75 2.86 -17.28
N ASP A 62 -21.15 2.69 -16.11
CA ASP A 62 -21.74 3.09 -14.83
C ASP A 62 -20.78 3.98 -14.03
N ALA A 63 -21.13 5.27 -13.95
CA ALA A 63 -20.40 6.25 -13.15
C ALA A 63 -20.54 5.97 -11.64
N LYS A 64 -21.68 5.44 -11.18
CA LYS A 64 -21.92 5.15 -9.76
C LYS A 64 -20.97 4.07 -9.24
N ALA A 65 -20.66 3.07 -10.09
CA ALA A 65 -19.68 2.02 -9.74
C ALA A 65 -18.30 2.61 -9.43
N LEU A 66 -17.92 3.68 -10.12
CA LEU A 66 -16.66 4.37 -9.88
C LEU A 66 -16.67 5.22 -8.61
N ASP A 67 -17.79 5.91 -8.35
CA ASP A 67 -17.95 6.72 -7.13
C ASP A 67 -17.91 5.82 -5.89
N SER A 68 -18.61 4.67 -5.93
CA SER A 68 -18.55 3.65 -4.88
C SER A 68 -17.12 3.14 -4.65
N ALA A 69 -16.40 2.78 -5.72
CA ALA A 69 -15.01 2.34 -5.61
C ALA A 69 -14.08 3.42 -5.05
N MET A 70 -14.35 4.70 -5.36
CA MET A 70 -13.58 5.82 -4.83
C MET A 70 -13.83 6.03 -3.33
N ASP A 71 -15.07 5.87 -2.88
CA ASP A 71 -15.43 5.98 -1.47
C ASP A 71 -14.86 4.80 -0.67
N GLU A 72 -14.99 3.57 -1.16
CA GLU A 72 -14.41 2.37 -0.55
C GLU A 72 -12.88 2.51 -0.41
N LEU A 73 -12.18 2.90 -1.49
CA LEU A 73 -10.73 3.08 -1.44
C LEU A 73 -10.32 4.23 -0.51
N THR A 74 -11.14 5.27 -0.39
CA THR A 74 -10.93 6.39 0.54
C THR A 74 -11.02 5.93 1.99
N ILE A 75 -11.99 5.08 2.31
CA ILE A 75 -12.18 4.49 3.65
C ILE A 75 -10.98 3.61 4.00
N ILE A 76 -10.59 2.67 3.12
CA ILE A 76 -9.44 1.78 3.32
C ILE A 76 -8.15 2.56 3.52
N ALA A 77 -7.91 3.57 2.71
CA ALA A 77 -6.67 4.34 2.72
C ALA A 77 -6.60 5.40 3.84
N GLY A 78 -7.76 5.81 4.40
CA GLY A 78 -7.85 6.99 5.29
C GLY A 78 -7.43 8.30 4.60
N GLN A 79 -7.45 8.31 3.27
CA GLN A 79 -7.09 9.46 2.44
C GLN A 79 -7.92 9.44 1.16
N ARG A 80 -8.42 10.62 0.73
CA ARG A 80 -9.24 10.73 -0.47
C ARG A 80 -8.56 10.12 -1.69
N ALA A 81 -9.27 9.23 -2.36
CA ALA A 81 -8.83 8.59 -3.58
C ALA A 81 -8.83 9.57 -4.77
N GLN A 82 -7.91 9.36 -5.70
CA GLN A 82 -7.78 10.12 -6.92
C GLN A 82 -8.37 9.32 -8.09
N LEU A 83 -9.27 9.93 -8.84
CA LEU A 83 -9.78 9.36 -10.09
C LEU A 83 -8.65 9.25 -11.12
N ARG A 84 -8.57 8.09 -11.79
CA ARG A 84 -7.63 7.85 -12.88
C ARG A 84 -8.36 7.76 -14.21
N ARG A 85 -7.86 8.52 -15.17
CA ARG A 85 -8.39 8.59 -16.54
C ARG A 85 -7.44 7.90 -17.51
N ALA A 86 -8.00 7.33 -18.56
CA ALA A 86 -7.22 6.72 -19.64
C ALA A 86 -6.35 7.77 -20.35
N ARG A 87 -5.09 7.42 -20.62
CA ARG A 87 -4.12 8.31 -21.29
C ARG A 87 -4.16 8.18 -22.80
N LYS A 88 -4.65 7.04 -23.32
CA LYS A 88 -4.71 6.73 -24.75
C LYS A 88 -6.03 6.02 -25.04
N SER A 89 -6.53 6.22 -26.27
CA SER A 89 -7.68 5.47 -26.77
C SER A 89 -7.24 4.09 -27.24
N ILE A 90 -7.92 3.04 -26.79
CA ILE A 90 -7.64 1.65 -27.20
C ILE A 90 -8.96 1.01 -27.62
N ALA A 91 -9.11 0.73 -28.92
CA ALA A 91 -10.36 0.25 -29.49
C ALA A 91 -10.77 -1.14 -28.96
N SER A 92 -9.81 -2.06 -28.81
CA SER A 92 -10.05 -3.41 -28.28
C SER A 92 -10.67 -3.42 -26.90
N PHE A 93 -10.32 -2.46 -26.04
CA PHE A 93 -10.87 -2.30 -24.69
C PHE A 93 -12.06 -1.34 -24.64
N LYS A 94 -12.50 -0.79 -25.77
CA LYS A 94 -13.57 0.23 -25.85
C LYS A 94 -13.31 1.42 -24.92
N VAL A 95 -12.04 1.85 -24.82
CA VAL A 95 -11.59 2.97 -23.99
C VAL A 95 -11.20 4.12 -24.89
N ARG A 96 -11.70 5.32 -24.56
CA ARG A 96 -11.27 6.58 -25.17
C ARG A 96 -10.40 7.36 -24.18
N GLU A 97 -9.51 8.19 -24.70
CA GLU A 97 -8.73 9.11 -23.88
C GLU A 97 -9.64 9.99 -23.00
N GLY A 98 -9.24 10.21 -21.76
CA GLY A 98 -10.01 10.96 -20.77
C GLY A 98 -11.11 10.18 -20.05
N MET A 99 -11.49 8.98 -20.52
CA MET A 99 -12.47 8.14 -19.82
C MET A 99 -11.97 7.71 -18.45
N PRO A 100 -12.83 7.69 -17.42
CA PRO A 100 -12.49 7.16 -16.11
C PRO A 100 -12.29 5.64 -16.19
N VAL A 101 -11.23 5.13 -15.55
CA VAL A 101 -10.87 3.70 -15.61
C VAL A 101 -10.57 3.09 -14.25
N GLY A 102 -10.47 3.90 -13.20
CA GLY A 102 -10.21 3.43 -11.85
C GLY A 102 -9.83 4.53 -10.88
N THR A 103 -9.46 4.12 -9.69
CA THR A 103 -9.09 5.00 -8.58
C THR A 103 -7.72 4.62 -8.02
N ARG A 104 -7.01 5.59 -7.47
CA ARG A 104 -5.67 5.41 -6.92
C ARG A 104 -5.45 6.28 -5.69
N VAL A 105 -4.71 5.74 -4.71
CA VAL A 105 -4.18 6.49 -3.57
C VAL A 105 -2.68 6.22 -3.45
N THR A 106 -1.93 7.22 -3.03
CA THR A 106 -0.52 7.04 -2.65
C THR A 106 -0.36 7.48 -1.21
N LEU A 107 0.02 6.55 -0.37
CA LEU A 107 0.24 6.74 1.06
C LEU A 107 1.72 6.97 1.35
N ARG A 108 2.01 7.90 2.27
CA ARG A 108 3.36 8.23 2.76
C ARG A 108 3.31 8.56 4.25
N GLY A 109 4.47 8.54 4.90
CA GLY A 109 4.60 8.92 6.32
C GLY A 109 3.73 8.08 7.24
N ALA A 110 3.12 8.68 8.26
CA ALA A 110 2.34 7.96 9.28
C ALA A 110 1.22 7.10 8.67
N ARG A 111 0.44 7.63 7.72
CA ARG A 111 -0.65 6.89 7.08
C ARG A 111 -0.19 5.64 6.34
N MET A 112 1.00 5.67 5.76
CA MET A 112 1.60 4.51 5.09
C MET A 112 1.91 3.40 6.10
N TRP A 113 2.51 3.74 7.25
CA TRP A 113 2.83 2.79 8.30
C TRP A 113 1.58 2.19 8.95
N GLU A 114 0.55 3.02 9.17
CA GLU A 114 -0.75 2.59 9.67
C GLU A 114 -1.44 1.59 8.71
N PHE A 115 -1.43 1.90 7.42
CA PHE A 115 -1.98 1.01 6.41
C PHE A 115 -1.22 -0.31 6.37
N LEU A 116 0.13 -0.26 6.41
CA LEU A 116 0.97 -1.46 6.38
C LEU A 116 0.70 -2.34 7.60
N ASP A 117 0.57 -1.75 8.79
CA ASP A 117 0.25 -2.48 10.02
C ASP A 117 -1.12 -3.18 9.92
N ARG A 118 -2.15 -2.49 9.46
CA ARG A 118 -3.47 -3.09 9.24
C ARG A 118 -3.45 -4.18 8.16
N LEU A 119 -2.72 -3.97 7.09
CA LEU A 119 -2.56 -4.96 6.03
C LEU A 119 -1.98 -6.26 6.58
N VAL A 120 -0.87 -6.18 7.31
CA VAL A 120 -0.14 -7.35 7.85
C VAL A 120 -0.89 -8.02 9.00
N SER A 121 -1.38 -7.23 9.95
CA SER A 121 -1.94 -7.75 11.20
C SER A 121 -3.40 -8.19 11.07
N ILE A 122 -4.17 -7.57 10.17
CA ILE A 122 -5.64 -7.77 10.09
C ILE A 122 -6.05 -8.30 8.72
N ALA A 123 -5.68 -7.62 7.64
CA ALA A 123 -6.23 -7.90 6.32
C ALA A 123 -5.72 -9.23 5.73
N LEU A 124 -4.40 -9.46 5.73
CA LEU A 124 -3.82 -10.68 5.18
C LEU A 124 -4.31 -11.96 5.87
N PRO A 125 -4.42 -12.04 7.23
CA PRO A 125 -4.94 -13.23 7.89
C PRO A 125 -6.42 -13.51 7.58
N ARG A 126 -7.19 -12.53 7.13
CA ARG A 126 -8.62 -12.68 6.76
C ARG A 126 -8.82 -13.18 5.33
N ILE A 127 -7.75 -13.24 4.53
CA ILE A 127 -7.84 -13.82 3.18
C ILE A 127 -8.15 -15.31 3.30
N ARG A 128 -9.16 -15.76 2.58
CA ARG A 128 -9.56 -17.15 2.51
C ARG A 128 -8.42 -17.99 1.87
N ASP A 129 -8.08 -19.13 2.49
CA ASP A 129 -7.02 -20.05 2.04
C ASP A 129 -5.64 -19.38 1.82
N PHE A 130 -5.31 -18.41 2.67
CA PHE A 130 -4.04 -17.69 2.56
C PHE A 130 -2.84 -18.62 2.85
N ARG A 131 -1.96 -18.77 1.86
CA ARG A 131 -0.76 -19.62 1.92
C ARG A 131 0.56 -18.84 1.97
N GLY A 132 0.47 -17.53 2.16
CA GLY A 132 1.60 -16.62 2.07
C GLY A 132 1.63 -15.84 0.77
N LEU A 133 2.43 -14.78 0.77
CA LEU A 133 2.66 -13.92 -0.39
C LEU A 133 3.70 -14.54 -1.32
N SER A 134 3.53 -14.39 -2.64
CA SER A 134 4.49 -14.90 -3.62
C SER A 134 5.85 -14.20 -3.48
N PRO A 135 6.95 -14.91 -3.36
CA PRO A 135 8.29 -14.31 -3.39
C PRO A 135 8.67 -13.75 -4.76
N ASP A 136 7.98 -14.15 -5.84
CA ASP A 136 8.29 -13.75 -7.22
C ASP A 136 7.64 -12.43 -7.63
N SER A 137 6.95 -11.75 -6.71
CA SER A 137 6.21 -10.50 -6.99
C SER A 137 7.04 -9.22 -6.76
N PHE A 138 8.36 -9.36 -6.70
CA PHE A 138 9.30 -8.23 -6.75
C PHE A 138 9.56 -7.80 -8.18
N ASP A 139 9.98 -6.56 -8.37
CA ASP A 139 10.20 -5.94 -9.69
C ASP A 139 11.68 -5.94 -10.16
N GLY A 140 12.59 -6.57 -9.44
CA GLY A 140 14.03 -6.54 -9.70
C GLY A 140 14.74 -5.28 -9.18
N ARG A 141 14.00 -4.40 -8.50
CA ARG A 141 14.52 -3.12 -7.95
C ARG A 141 14.03 -2.86 -6.53
N GLY A 142 13.75 -3.92 -5.79
CA GLY A 142 13.34 -3.83 -4.40
C GLY A 142 11.93 -3.31 -4.15
N ASN A 143 11.05 -3.27 -5.15
CA ASN A 143 9.63 -2.96 -4.93
C ASN A 143 8.80 -4.24 -4.97
N TYR A 144 7.73 -4.27 -4.20
CA TYR A 144 6.84 -5.42 -4.08
C TYR A 144 5.41 -5.07 -4.47
N SER A 145 4.76 -5.94 -5.24
CA SER A 145 3.38 -5.76 -5.66
C SER A 145 2.55 -6.96 -5.28
N LEU A 146 1.36 -6.73 -4.69
CA LEU A 146 0.40 -7.78 -4.37
C LEU A 146 -1.00 -7.39 -4.82
N GLY A 147 -1.73 -8.37 -5.36
CA GLY A 147 -3.14 -8.24 -5.71
C GLY A 147 -4.03 -8.84 -4.62
N ILE A 148 -4.97 -8.05 -4.16
CA ILE A 148 -6.03 -8.47 -3.23
C ILE A 148 -7.29 -8.67 -4.05
N ARG A 149 -7.92 -9.85 -3.97
CA ARG A 149 -9.09 -10.18 -4.78
C ARG A 149 -10.38 -9.55 -4.28
N GLU A 150 -10.47 -9.34 -2.97
CA GLU A 150 -11.69 -8.88 -2.31
C GLU A 150 -11.38 -7.77 -1.31
N GLN A 151 -12.01 -6.59 -1.48
CA GLN A 151 -11.83 -5.47 -0.55
C GLN A 151 -12.43 -5.73 0.84
N ILE A 152 -13.27 -6.74 0.98
CA ILE A 152 -13.96 -7.12 2.23
C ILE A 152 -13.00 -7.58 3.34
N ILE A 153 -11.76 -7.93 3.00
CA ILE A 153 -10.75 -8.30 4.00
C ILE A 153 -10.41 -7.15 4.95
N PHE A 154 -10.67 -5.91 4.52
CA PHE A 154 -10.47 -4.72 5.36
C PHE A 154 -11.69 -4.53 6.28
N PRO A 155 -11.48 -4.44 7.61
CA PRO A 155 -12.57 -4.34 8.58
C PRO A 155 -13.35 -3.01 8.50
N GLU A 156 -12.77 -2.01 7.84
CA GLU A 156 -13.39 -0.71 7.65
C GLU A 156 -14.52 -0.73 6.62
N ILE A 157 -14.59 -1.80 5.83
CA ILE A 157 -15.62 -1.97 4.80
C ILE A 157 -16.75 -2.81 5.37
N ASP A 158 -17.93 -2.23 5.37
CA ASP A 158 -19.17 -2.94 5.76
C ASP A 158 -19.70 -3.74 4.57
N TYR A 159 -19.89 -5.04 4.78
CA TYR A 159 -20.38 -5.97 3.77
C TYR A 159 -21.75 -5.54 3.19
N ASP A 160 -22.64 -5.01 4.03
CA ASP A 160 -23.98 -4.62 3.63
C ASP A 160 -24.01 -3.34 2.77
N SER A 161 -22.94 -2.54 2.82
CA SER A 161 -22.80 -1.31 2.04
C SER A 161 -22.17 -1.50 0.66
N ILE A 162 -21.60 -2.68 0.39
CA ILE A 162 -20.87 -2.96 -0.83
C ILE A 162 -21.85 -3.26 -1.97
N GLN A 163 -21.74 -2.53 -3.08
CA GLN A 163 -22.50 -2.82 -4.28
C GLN A 163 -21.90 -4.01 -5.06
N GLN A 164 -20.58 -4.15 -5.03
CA GLN A 164 -19.85 -5.19 -5.76
C GLN A 164 -18.51 -5.49 -5.11
N VAL A 165 -18.13 -6.77 -5.10
CA VAL A 165 -16.78 -7.20 -4.68
C VAL A 165 -15.78 -6.79 -5.75
N ARG A 166 -14.75 -6.03 -5.33
CA ARG A 166 -13.67 -5.55 -6.20
C ARG A 166 -12.32 -5.91 -5.62
N GLY A 167 -11.40 -6.22 -6.53
CA GLY A 167 -10.00 -6.36 -6.17
C GLY A 167 -9.28 -5.02 -6.09
N LEU A 168 -8.18 -5.02 -5.37
CA LEU A 168 -7.28 -3.87 -5.33
C LEU A 168 -5.82 -4.33 -5.41
N ASP A 169 -5.00 -3.54 -6.06
CA ASP A 169 -3.57 -3.74 -6.14
C ASP A 169 -2.87 -2.87 -5.11
N VAL A 170 -1.92 -3.46 -4.39
CA VAL A 170 -1.06 -2.79 -3.42
C VAL A 170 0.37 -2.86 -3.92
N ALA A 171 0.98 -1.73 -4.23
CA ALA A 171 2.39 -1.64 -4.60
C ALA A 171 3.16 -0.95 -3.47
N ILE A 172 4.10 -1.68 -2.88
CA ILE A 172 4.99 -1.22 -1.81
C ILE A 172 6.32 -0.82 -2.47
N THR A 173 6.64 0.45 -2.41
CA THR A 173 7.92 0.98 -2.91
C THR A 173 8.87 1.14 -1.73
N THR A 174 10.02 0.52 -1.82
CA THR A 174 11.08 0.63 -0.82
C THR A 174 12.23 1.49 -1.31
N THR A 175 13.24 1.67 -0.48
CA THR A 175 14.52 2.30 -0.84
C THR A 175 15.61 1.25 -1.08
N ALA A 176 15.27 -0.05 -1.02
CA ALA A 176 16.19 -1.14 -1.32
C ALA A 176 16.66 -1.07 -2.78
N GLU A 177 17.88 -1.45 -3.04
CA GLU A 177 18.45 -1.54 -4.39
C GLU A 177 18.21 -2.91 -5.01
N THR A 178 18.11 -3.95 -4.17
CA THR A 178 17.91 -5.34 -4.59
C THR A 178 16.63 -5.92 -4.00
N ASP A 179 16.11 -6.96 -4.65
CA ASP A 179 14.92 -7.68 -4.16
C ASP A 179 15.19 -8.44 -2.86
N GLU A 180 16.43 -8.88 -2.64
CA GLU A 180 16.85 -9.56 -1.42
C GLU A 180 16.78 -8.63 -0.20
N GLU A 181 17.29 -7.41 -0.33
CA GLU A 181 17.19 -6.38 0.71
C GLU A 181 15.74 -6.01 1.01
N ALA A 182 14.92 -5.86 -0.04
CA ALA A 182 13.50 -5.56 0.11
C ALA A 182 12.76 -6.71 0.80
N ARG A 183 13.11 -7.96 0.47
CA ARG A 183 12.53 -9.14 1.10
C ARG A 183 12.88 -9.22 2.58
N ALA A 184 14.15 -9.00 2.95
CA ALA A 184 14.58 -8.93 4.34
C ALA A 184 13.82 -7.85 5.12
N LEU A 185 13.67 -6.64 4.53
CA LEU A 185 12.89 -5.55 5.11
C LEU A 185 11.43 -5.95 5.32
N LEU A 186 10.74 -6.45 4.28
CA LEU A 186 9.31 -6.75 4.32
C LEU A 186 9.00 -7.94 5.22
N SER A 187 9.85 -8.98 5.21
CA SER A 187 9.76 -10.12 6.14
C SER A 187 9.93 -9.65 7.59
N GLY A 188 10.92 -8.80 7.86
CA GLY A 188 11.13 -8.18 9.17
C GLY A 188 9.96 -7.29 9.64
N LEU A 189 9.23 -6.68 8.72
CA LEU A 189 7.99 -5.93 9.01
C LEU A 189 6.76 -6.85 9.20
N GLY A 190 6.95 -8.17 9.05
CA GLY A 190 5.91 -9.17 9.29
C GLY A 190 5.08 -9.56 8.08
N LEU A 191 5.48 -9.23 6.84
CA LEU A 191 4.81 -9.76 5.66
C LEU A 191 5.08 -11.27 5.54
N PRO A 192 4.04 -12.10 5.44
CA PRO A 192 4.18 -13.55 5.41
C PRO A 192 4.45 -14.03 3.98
N PHE A 193 5.70 -14.31 3.65
CA PHE A 193 6.05 -14.92 2.36
C PHE A 193 5.82 -16.43 2.34
N ALA A 194 5.43 -16.97 1.19
CA ALA A 194 5.27 -18.41 1.01
C ALA A 194 6.64 -19.10 1.12
N GLY A 195 6.70 -20.18 1.94
CA GLY A 195 7.93 -20.95 2.19
C GLY A 195 8.72 -20.50 3.43
N GLU A 196 8.42 -19.34 4.01
CA GLU A 196 8.98 -18.94 5.30
C GLU A 196 8.11 -19.50 6.44
N ARG A 197 8.67 -20.38 7.27
CA ARG A 197 8.04 -20.76 8.55
C ARG A 197 8.07 -19.54 9.44
N ARG A 198 6.89 -19.09 9.89
CA ARG A 198 6.83 -18.14 11.02
C ARG A 198 7.49 -18.84 12.21
N GLU A 199 8.65 -18.39 12.60
CA GLU A 199 9.10 -18.60 13.96
C GLU A 199 8.13 -17.82 14.85
N GLN A 200 7.21 -18.57 15.46
CA GLN A 200 6.27 -18.03 16.44
C GLN A 200 7.11 -17.60 17.64
N GLN A 201 7.24 -16.31 17.84
CA GLN A 201 7.58 -15.73 19.12
C GLN A 201 6.31 -15.53 19.93
#